data_411876922ea49a36afef753f41b91f90
#
_entry.id   411876922ea49a36afef753f41b91f90
#
_cell.length_a   1.000
_cell.length_b   1.000
_cell.length_c   1.000
_cell.angle_alpha   90.00
_cell.angle_beta   90.00
_cell.angle_gamma   90.00
#
_symmetry.space_group_name_H-M   'P 1'
#
loop_
_entity.id
_entity.type
_entity.pdbx_description
1 polymer ?
#
loop_
_entity_poly.entity_id
_entity_poly.type
_entity_poly.pdbx_seq_one_letter_code
_entity_poly.pdbx_strand_id
1 'polypeptide(L)'
;MTKYNFTSRVIQVICISFLFILPSTNFAQSTDIEMAKYYYEQGDFEKAKLYYDKIYNERPSTSIFIDYLNTLVELKEYKEAEKITKKQIKNEKFGAFYKVKLGELYEKQELKKKAEDYYNDLIGDFGKKNNRGEFNLLSNEFTKLLKYDLAIKTLKKCDKIHPNSNNSLSIANLYGQKGDHEEMVDSYLNQIDKSPRDINRVKAFLPRSINFEEDEIKVDYLRKSLLKKVQKNPENESFYDLLIWMFQQKGDFESAFVQVKAFDKRTKSKGEKVHSFAQLCMSNKKYDLAVKAYDYVINTENEINYFAISSKQSILTALQRKIFSNANYTKEDLSSLKDRYLKTLAEIKAIDDKAPILEGLAYLEGFYIHNIDTAELLYTQLLTYPGMTPKRIALNKIRLGDIYMLKNEIWDASLLYMQVEKKFKHDIVGSQAKFKNAKLYYYSGDFEWSQNQLEGLKASTSKLIANDAIDLSLLITDNYNMDTTVINMVQFAQADLLIFQNKLEEASLKLDSINDRDPGHSLSDEILFKRYEIAFKKQNFEKAKKYLEVIRISYPQDILADNAIFKLAELEENQLNNLKAAFVLYEKLMFDYPGSLFVVEARKRYRKYAETLPKQEKFIKGIK
;
A
#
# COMPACT_ATOMS: atom_id res chain seq x y z
N MET A 1 -20.75 -20.36 76.03
CA MET A 1 -19.88 -20.03 74.88
C MET A 1 -18.83 -21.11 74.66
N THR A 2 -19.16 -22.32 74.27
CA THR A 2 -18.16 -23.37 73.94
C THR A 2 -18.89 -24.56 73.29
N LYS A 3 -19.50 -24.36 72.12
CA LYS A 3 -20.08 -25.46 71.32
C LYS A 3 -19.99 -25.27 69.79
N TYR A 4 -19.20 -24.33 69.31
CA TYR A 4 -19.10 -24.05 67.87
C TYR A 4 -17.76 -24.44 67.21
N ASN A 5 -16.78 -24.97 67.94
CA ASN A 5 -15.45 -25.21 67.40
C ASN A 5 -15.14 -26.68 67.05
N PHE A 6 -16.05 -27.62 67.23
CA PHE A 6 -15.74 -29.03 66.94
C PHE A 6 -16.21 -29.46 65.53
N THR A 7 -17.32 -28.93 65.07
CA THR A 7 -17.85 -29.23 63.75
C THR A 7 -17.06 -28.58 62.59
N SER A 8 -16.47 -27.42 62.84
CA SER A 8 -15.61 -26.71 61.85
C SER A 8 -14.29 -27.45 61.58
N ARG A 9 -13.67 -28.07 62.60
CA ARG A 9 -12.43 -28.83 62.44
C ARG A 9 -12.62 -30.19 61.77
N VAL A 10 -13.77 -30.83 61.97
CA VAL A 10 -14.11 -32.12 61.34
C VAL A 10 -14.41 -31.90 59.85
N ILE A 11 -15.09 -30.81 59.50
CA ILE A 11 -15.33 -30.45 58.10
C ILE A 11 -14.04 -30.04 57.34
N GLN A 12 -13.11 -29.36 58.02
CA GLN A 12 -11.78 -29.03 57.44
C GLN A 12 -10.92 -30.29 57.24
N VAL A 13 -10.94 -31.26 58.13
CA VAL A 13 -10.20 -32.51 57.97
C VAL A 13 -10.82 -33.41 56.90
N ILE A 14 -12.13 -33.43 56.74
CA ILE A 14 -12.83 -34.17 55.68
C ILE A 14 -12.62 -33.49 54.30
N CYS A 15 -12.56 -32.14 54.22
CA CYS A 15 -12.24 -31.44 52.98
C CYS A 15 -10.78 -31.59 52.59
N ILE A 16 -9.84 -31.72 53.56
CA ILE A 16 -8.40 -31.94 53.26
C ILE A 16 -8.13 -33.40 52.85
N SER A 17 -8.89 -34.38 53.39
CA SER A 17 -8.79 -35.79 52.96
C SER A 17 -9.47 -36.06 51.61
N PHE A 18 -10.46 -35.24 51.18
CA PHE A 18 -11.05 -35.32 49.82
C PHE A 18 -10.23 -34.66 48.75
N LEU A 19 -9.29 -33.76 49.11
CA LEU A 19 -8.34 -33.13 48.19
C LEU A 19 -7.15 -34.02 47.79
N PHE A 20 -6.97 -35.15 48.47
CA PHE A 20 -5.93 -36.15 48.18
C PHE A 20 -6.40 -37.39 47.44
N ILE A 21 -7.68 -37.44 47.04
CA ILE A 21 -8.27 -38.54 46.23
C ILE A 21 -8.80 -37.99 44.90
N LEU A 22 -8.12 -37.01 44.30
CA LEU A 22 -8.26 -36.78 42.88
C LEU A 22 -7.26 -37.69 42.16
N PRO A 23 -7.70 -38.52 41.23
CA PRO A 23 -6.81 -39.45 40.58
C PRO A 23 -5.75 -38.64 39.81
N SER A 24 -4.49 -38.89 40.16
CA SER A 24 -3.26 -38.38 39.52
C SER A 24 -3.08 -38.92 38.09
N THR A 25 -4.18 -39.17 37.37
CA THR A 25 -4.13 -39.74 36.01
C THR A 25 -3.70 -38.74 34.93
N ASN A 26 -3.77 -37.42 35.23
CA ASN A 26 -3.35 -36.41 34.24
C ASN A 26 -1.85 -36.07 34.29
N PHE A 27 -1.14 -36.30 35.41
CA PHE A 27 0.30 -36.03 35.52
C PHE A 27 1.17 -37.16 34.92
N ALA A 28 0.70 -38.41 34.95
CA ALA A 28 1.44 -39.53 34.38
C ALA A 28 1.44 -39.52 32.84
N GLN A 29 0.41 -38.91 32.23
CA GLN A 29 0.24 -38.89 30.77
C GLN A 29 1.03 -37.79 30.03
N SER A 30 1.27 -36.64 30.66
CA SER A 30 2.22 -35.65 30.11
C SER A 30 3.62 -36.23 30.05
N THR A 31 3.97 -37.01 31.06
CA THR A 31 5.28 -37.68 31.19
C THR A 31 5.47 -38.75 30.09
N ASP A 32 4.47 -39.59 29.81
CA ASP A 32 4.59 -40.63 28.77
C ASP A 32 4.75 -40.03 27.37
N ILE A 33 4.01 -38.98 27.03
CA ILE A 33 4.15 -38.25 25.75
C ILE A 33 5.51 -37.55 25.64
N GLU A 34 5.95 -36.91 26.73
CA GLU A 34 7.26 -36.25 26.80
C GLU A 34 8.38 -37.26 26.68
N MET A 35 8.27 -38.43 27.34
CA MET A 35 9.24 -39.49 27.25
C MET A 35 9.27 -40.11 25.84
N ALA A 36 8.12 -40.33 25.20
CA ALA A 36 8.05 -40.84 23.83
C ALA A 36 8.76 -39.89 22.85
N LYS A 37 8.49 -38.57 22.96
CA LYS A 37 9.16 -37.54 22.15
C LYS A 37 10.65 -37.48 22.42
N TYR A 38 11.05 -37.47 23.69
CA TYR A 38 12.44 -37.46 24.09
C TYR A 38 13.22 -38.62 23.46
N TYR A 39 12.72 -39.86 23.59
CA TYR A 39 13.39 -41.02 22.98
C TYR A 39 13.41 -40.94 21.46
N TYR A 40 12.34 -40.43 20.83
CA TYR A 40 12.30 -40.21 19.39
C TYR A 40 13.39 -39.22 18.94
N GLU A 41 13.54 -38.12 19.65
CA GLU A 41 14.54 -37.07 19.36
C GLU A 41 15.99 -37.57 19.61
N GLN A 42 16.18 -38.48 20.57
CA GLN A 42 17.48 -39.16 20.80
C GLN A 42 17.79 -40.29 19.80
N GLY A 43 16.87 -40.61 18.88
CA GLY A 43 17.02 -41.71 17.93
C GLY A 43 16.80 -43.10 18.55
N ASP A 44 16.35 -43.20 19.82
CA ASP A 44 16.00 -44.47 20.47
C ASP A 44 14.55 -44.84 20.13
N PHE A 45 14.35 -45.20 18.87
CA PHE A 45 13.01 -45.45 18.32
C PHE A 45 12.31 -46.67 18.96
N GLU A 46 13.09 -47.65 19.44
CA GLU A 46 12.53 -48.80 20.14
C GLU A 46 11.84 -48.37 21.46
N LYS A 47 12.50 -47.54 22.26
CA LYS A 47 11.85 -47.01 23.48
C LYS A 47 10.73 -46.06 23.16
N ALA A 48 10.89 -45.16 22.19
CA ALA A 48 9.82 -44.29 21.74
C ALA A 48 8.56 -45.07 21.35
N LYS A 49 8.72 -46.18 20.61
CA LYS A 49 7.64 -47.09 20.21
C LYS A 49 6.87 -47.65 21.42
N LEU A 50 7.57 -48.11 22.49
CA LEU A 50 6.90 -48.65 23.69
C LEU A 50 5.95 -47.64 24.31
N TYR A 51 6.38 -46.38 24.41
CA TYR A 51 5.54 -45.30 24.94
C TYR A 51 4.40 -44.93 23.99
N TYR A 52 4.69 -44.76 22.68
CA TYR A 52 3.65 -44.43 21.71
C TYR A 52 2.61 -45.53 21.56
N ASP A 53 2.98 -46.81 21.59
CA ASP A 53 2.03 -47.93 21.55
C ASP A 53 1.05 -47.89 22.73
N LYS A 54 1.58 -47.68 23.94
CA LYS A 54 0.77 -47.53 25.15
C LYS A 54 -0.22 -46.38 25.00
N ILE A 55 0.28 -45.17 24.66
CA ILE A 55 -0.54 -43.95 24.56
C ILE A 55 -1.58 -44.10 23.45
N TYR A 56 -1.18 -44.65 22.29
CA TYR A 56 -2.09 -44.80 21.14
C TYR A 56 -3.23 -45.78 21.43
N ASN A 57 -2.97 -46.85 22.19
CA ASN A 57 -3.99 -47.81 22.57
C ASN A 57 -4.96 -47.24 23.63
N GLU A 58 -4.50 -46.40 24.53
CA GLU A 58 -5.33 -45.76 25.56
C GLU A 58 -6.18 -44.60 25.00
N ARG A 59 -5.57 -43.70 24.18
CA ARG A 59 -6.21 -42.51 23.64
C ARG A 59 -5.68 -42.15 22.25
N PRO A 60 -6.21 -42.77 21.21
CA PRO A 60 -5.79 -42.43 19.84
C PRO A 60 -6.18 -41.00 19.52
N SER A 61 -5.18 -40.16 19.20
CA SER A 61 -5.35 -38.82 18.61
C SER A 61 -4.57 -38.73 17.31
N THR A 62 -4.91 -37.76 16.43
CA THR A 62 -4.20 -37.59 15.16
C THR A 62 -2.72 -37.28 15.37
N SER A 63 -2.37 -36.48 16.38
CA SER A 63 -0.97 -36.19 16.71
C SER A 63 -0.21 -37.43 17.14
N ILE A 64 -0.75 -38.19 18.10
CA ILE A 64 -0.13 -39.43 18.58
C ILE A 64 -0.01 -40.46 17.45
N PHE A 65 -1.03 -40.56 16.58
CA PHE A 65 -0.97 -41.40 15.41
C PHE A 65 0.22 -41.02 14.49
N ILE A 66 0.41 -39.73 14.21
CA ILE A 66 1.51 -39.26 13.34
C ILE A 66 2.87 -39.64 13.95
N ASP A 67 3.06 -39.31 15.24
CA ASP A 67 4.31 -39.54 15.93
C ASP A 67 4.63 -41.06 16.03
N TYR A 68 3.61 -41.88 16.33
CA TYR A 68 3.74 -43.35 16.36
C TYR A 68 4.01 -43.93 14.97
N LEU A 69 3.30 -43.45 13.94
CA LEU A 69 3.54 -43.88 12.54
C LEU A 69 4.96 -43.55 12.11
N ASN A 70 5.46 -42.35 12.42
CA ASN A 70 6.83 -41.97 12.09
C ASN A 70 7.84 -42.86 12.82
N THR A 71 7.62 -43.16 14.09
CA THR A 71 8.47 -44.08 14.88
C THR A 71 8.53 -45.46 14.25
N LEU A 72 7.39 -46.01 13.83
CA LEU A 72 7.33 -47.31 13.15
C LEU A 72 8.05 -47.31 11.76
N VAL A 73 7.99 -46.19 11.07
CA VAL A 73 8.70 -46.00 9.79
C VAL A 73 10.21 -45.97 10.00
N GLU A 74 10.72 -45.27 11.02
CA GLU A 74 12.14 -45.24 11.37
C GLU A 74 12.66 -46.67 11.74
N LEU A 75 11.83 -47.45 12.45
CA LEU A 75 12.12 -48.83 12.78
C LEU A 75 11.94 -49.83 11.60
N LYS A 76 11.44 -49.33 10.45
CA LYS A 76 11.07 -50.14 9.29
C LYS A 76 10.00 -51.22 9.58
N GLU A 77 9.21 -51.01 10.62
CA GLU A 77 8.08 -51.88 11.00
C GLU A 77 6.82 -51.61 10.18
N TYR A 78 6.94 -51.69 8.88
CA TYR A 78 5.91 -51.29 7.93
C TYR A 78 4.59 -52.06 8.05
N LYS A 79 4.62 -53.34 8.51
CA LYS A 79 3.42 -54.16 8.70
C LYS A 79 2.53 -53.58 9.82
N GLU A 80 3.13 -53.19 10.94
CA GLU A 80 2.39 -52.58 12.05
C GLU A 80 1.92 -51.17 11.68
N ALA A 81 2.78 -50.39 11.02
CA ALA A 81 2.44 -49.06 10.49
C ALA A 81 1.20 -49.12 9.55
N GLU A 82 1.17 -50.11 8.65
CA GLU A 82 0.02 -50.33 7.76
C GLU A 82 -1.24 -50.75 8.53
N LYS A 83 -1.12 -51.58 9.55
CA LYS A 83 -2.21 -52.07 10.38
C LYS A 83 -2.86 -50.93 11.17
N ILE A 84 -2.06 -50.09 11.86
CA ILE A 84 -2.59 -48.93 12.61
C ILE A 84 -3.23 -47.91 11.68
N THR A 85 -2.66 -47.66 10.51
CA THR A 85 -3.20 -46.72 9.52
C THR A 85 -4.55 -47.22 8.97
N LYS A 86 -4.66 -48.50 8.63
CA LYS A 86 -5.92 -49.11 8.19
C LYS A 86 -6.99 -49.10 9.29
N LYS A 87 -6.59 -49.26 10.57
CA LYS A 87 -7.50 -49.13 11.72
C LYS A 87 -8.09 -47.72 11.78
N GLN A 88 -7.29 -46.66 11.60
CA GLN A 88 -7.78 -45.29 11.59
C GLN A 88 -8.71 -45.00 10.39
N ILE A 89 -8.37 -45.51 9.20
CA ILE A 89 -9.23 -45.40 8.01
C ILE A 89 -10.64 -45.96 8.25
N LYS A 90 -10.74 -47.07 9.03
CA LYS A 90 -12.03 -47.67 9.37
C LYS A 90 -12.81 -46.86 10.41
N ASN A 91 -12.11 -46.27 11.36
CA ASN A 91 -12.72 -45.53 12.47
C ASN A 91 -13.23 -44.14 12.08
N GLU A 92 -12.59 -43.51 11.08
CA GLU A 92 -12.96 -42.16 10.66
C GLU A 92 -13.73 -42.13 9.33
N LYS A 93 -14.96 -41.60 9.38
CA LYS A 93 -15.88 -41.54 8.25
C LYS A 93 -15.36 -40.69 7.07
N PHE A 94 -14.48 -39.72 7.35
CA PHE A 94 -13.94 -38.75 6.35
C PHE A 94 -12.40 -38.74 6.32
N GLY A 95 -11.78 -39.86 6.56
CA GLY A 95 -10.33 -39.99 6.74
C GLY A 95 -9.47 -39.81 5.47
N ALA A 96 -9.66 -38.73 4.68
CA ALA A 96 -8.79 -38.42 3.54
C ALA A 96 -7.31 -38.38 3.95
N PHE A 97 -7.02 -37.79 5.11
CA PHE A 97 -5.69 -37.74 5.70
C PHE A 97 -5.07 -39.13 5.88
N TYR A 98 -5.76 -40.04 6.58
CA TYR A 98 -5.24 -41.38 6.84
C TYR A 98 -5.11 -42.25 5.58
N LYS A 99 -6.02 -42.04 4.61
CA LYS A 99 -5.94 -42.69 3.30
C LYS A 99 -4.71 -42.24 2.53
N VAL A 100 -4.42 -40.93 2.51
CA VAL A 100 -3.23 -40.41 1.86
C VAL A 100 -1.95 -40.88 2.60
N LYS A 101 -1.97 -40.93 3.95
CA LYS A 101 -0.87 -41.45 4.76
C LYS A 101 -0.55 -42.93 4.46
N LEU A 102 -1.56 -43.73 4.11
CA LEU A 102 -1.30 -45.13 3.70
C LEU A 102 -0.52 -45.21 2.37
N GLY A 103 -0.85 -44.32 1.41
CA GLY A 103 -0.07 -44.23 0.17
C GLY A 103 1.35 -43.70 0.41
N GLU A 104 1.53 -42.72 1.28
CA GLU A 104 2.83 -42.20 1.71
C GLU A 104 3.67 -43.31 2.38
N LEU A 105 3.04 -44.17 3.18
CA LEU A 105 3.69 -45.32 3.78
C LEU A 105 4.22 -46.31 2.73
N TYR A 106 3.50 -46.55 1.62
CA TYR A 106 4.02 -47.37 0.51
C TYR A 106 5.22 -46.70 -0.18
N GLU A 107 5.23 -45.37 -0.29
CA GLU A 107 6.41 -44.66 -0.82
C GLU A 107 7.63 -44.79 0.09
N LYS A 108 7.44 -44.72 1.43
CA LYS A 108 8.50 -44.92 2.43
C LYS A 108 9.07 -46.35 2.40
N GLN A 109 8.28 -47.28 1.92
CA GLN A 109 8.73 -48.67 1.65
C GLN A 109 9.42 -48.82 0.29
N GLU A 110 9.64 -47.74 -0.47
CA GLU A 110 10.16 -47.73 -1.84
C GLU A 110 9.26 -48.44 -2.87
N LEU A 111 8.02 -48.75 -2.50
CA LEU A 111 7.01 -49.40 -3.35
C LEU A 111 6.27 -48.35 -4.22
N LYS A 112 7.02 -47.58 -5.01
CA LYS A 112 6.52 -46.44 -5.79
C LYS A 112 5.31 -46.77 -6.65
N LYS A 113 5.37 -47.90 -7.40
CA LYS A 113 4.25 -48.32 -8.26
C LYS A 113 2.99 -48.65 -7.44
N LYS A 114 3.16 -49.36 -6.31
CA LYS A 114 2.02 -49.66 -5.42
C LYS A 114 1.40 -48.39 -4.83
N ALA A 115 2.21 -47.40 -4.47
CA ALA A 115 1.73 -46.12 -3.97
C ALA A 115 0.95 -45.37 -5.05
N GLU A 116 1.45 -45.30 -6.28
CA GLU A 116 0.80 -44.65 -7.41
C GLU A 116 -0.53 -45.33 -7.76
N ASP A 117 -0.55 -46.64 -7.87
CA ASP A 117 -1.77 -47.42 -8.11
C ASP A 117 -2.80 -47.15 -7.00
N TYR A 118 -2.35 -47.19 -5.73
CA TYR A 118 -3.22 -46.92 -4.58
C TYR A 118 -3.81 -45.50 -4.61
N TYR A 119 -3.02 -44.48 -4.91
CA TYR A 119 -3.55 -43.08 -5.02
C TYR A 119 -4.54 -42.97 -6.18
N ASN A 120 -4.29 -43.63 -7.29
CA ASN A 120 -5.20 -43.64 -8.43
C ASN A 120 -6.52 -44.35 -8.09
N ASP A 121 -6.46 -45.48 -7.42
CA ASP A 121 -7.63 -46.23 -6.94
C ASP A 121 -8.41 -45.40 -5.90
N LEU A 122 -7.70 -44.76 -4.97
CA LEU A 122 -8.30 -43.87 -3.99
C LEU A 122 -9.12 -42.75 -4.67
N ILE A 123 -8.56 -42.07 -5.66
CA ILE A 123 -9.30 -41.08 -6.47
C ILE A 123 -10.42 -41.79 -7.24
N GLY A 124 -10.18 -43.01 -7.75
CA GLY A 124 -11.14 -43.85 -8.46
C GLY A 124 -12.42 -44.12 -7.64
N ASP A 125 -12.27 -44.43 -6.36
CA ASP A 125 -13.35 -44.76 -5.43
C ASP A 125 -14.23 -43.58 -5.04
N PHE A 126 -13.74 -42.34 -5.18
CA PHE A 126 -14.56 -41.15 -4.95
C PHE A 126 -15.63 -41.02 -6.04
N GLY A 127 -16.90 -41.03 -5.63
CA GLY A 127 -18.04 -41.02 -6.52
C GLY A 127 -19.18 -40.12 -6.06
N LYS A 128 -20.40 -40.32 -6.58
CA LYS A 128 -21.59 -39.52 -6.27
C LYS A 128 -21.96 -39.48 -4.78
N LYS A 129 -21.56 -40.51 -4.00
CA LYS A 129 -21.75 -40.59 -2.55
C LYS A 129 -20.87 -39.60 -1.77
N ASN A 130 -19.76 -39.14 -2.36
CA ASN A 130 -18.84 -38.21 -1.73
C ASN A 130 -19.27 -36.77 -2.04
N ASN A 131 -19.31 -35.91 -1.02
CA ASN A 131 -19.63 -34.50 -1.21
C ASN A 131 -18.40 -33.69 -1.65
N ARG A 132 -18.62 -32.43 -2.07
CA ARG A 132 -17.53 -31.54 -2.56
C ARG A 132 -16.44 -31.31 -1.50
N GLY A 133 -16.83 -31.23 -0.22
CA GLY A 133 -15.90 -31.02 0.89
C GLY A 133 -14.88 -32.16 1.00
N GLU A 134 -15.34 -33.40 0.80
CA GLU A 134 -14.46 -34.59 0.82
C GLU A 134 -13.45 -34.56 -0.33
N PHE A 135 -13.85 -34.17 -1.54
CA PHE A 135 -12.94 -33.98 -2.66
C PHE A 135 -11.89 -32.89 -2.38
N ASN A 136 -12.32 -31.79 -1.77
CA ASN A 136 -11.40 -30.72 -1.40
C ASN A 136 -10.42 -31.16 -0.31
N LEU A 137 -10.87 -31.91 0.69
CA LEU A 137 -9.99 -32.48 1.71
C LEU A 137 -8.95 -33.40 1.09
N LEU A 138 -9.34 -34.30 0.19
CA LEU A 138 -8.43 -35.20 -0.50
C LEU A 138 -7.42 -34.45 -1.36
N SER A 139 -7.88 -33.45 -2.12
CA SER A 139 -7.01 -32.60 -2.94
C SER A 139 -6.00 -31.83 -2.08
N ASN A 140 -6.43 -31.29 -0.93
CA ASN A 140 -5.56 -30.57 -0.01
C ASN A 140 -4.47 -31.49 0.59
N GLU A 141 -4.81 -32.74 0.93
CA GLU A 141 -3.81 -33.70 1.42
C GLU A 141 -2.75 -34.01 0.34
N PHE A 142 -3.16 -34.19 -0.92
CA PHE A 142 -2.20 -34.33 -2.02
C PHE A 142 -1.35 -33.08 -2.23
N THR A 143 -1.93 -31.89 -2.06
CA THR A 143 -1.20 -30.62 -2.17
C THR A 143 -0.13 -30.47 -1.09
N LYS A 144 -0.42 -30.87 0.15
CA LYS A 144 0.56 -30.88 1.26
C LYS A 144 1.78 -31.78 0.95
N LEU A 145 1.57 -32.84 0.19
CA LEU A 145 2.62 -33.76 -0.27
C LEU A 145 3.26 -33.31 -1.59
N LEU A 146 2.95 -32.10 -2.09
CA LEU A 146 3.40 -31.57 -3.38
C LEU A 146 3.02 -32.44 -4.60
N LYS A 147 2.00 -33.30 -4.45
CA LYS A 147 1.46 -34.18 -5.51
C LYS A 147 0.37 -33.45 -6.29
N TYR A 148 0.78 -32.37 -6.97
CA TYR A 148 -0.15 -31.47 -7.65
C TYR A 148 -1.01 -32.16 -8.71
N ASP A 149 -0.46 -33.10 -9.47
CA ASP A 149 -1.21 -33.85 -10.50
C ASP A 149 -2.37 -34.66 -9.92
N LEU A 150 -2.16 -35.32 -8.76
CA LEU A 150 -3.20 -36.05 -8.05
C LEU A 150 -4.25 -35.11 -7.47
N ALA A 151 -3.82 -33.96 -6.92
CA ALA A 151 -4.71 -32.93 -6.43
C ALA A 151 -5.62 -32.38 -7.54
N ILE A 152 -5.04 -32.04 -8.69
CA ILE A 152 -5.76 -31.57 -9.89
C ILE A 152 -6.72 -32.65 -10.41
N LYS A 153 -6.26 -33.91 -10.50
CA LYS A 153 -7.09 -35.05 -10.93
C LYS A 153 -8.30 -35.22 -10.02
N THR A 154 -8.13 -35.04 -8.70
CA THR A 154 -9.19 -35.11 -7.71
C THR A 154 -10.24 -34.03 -7.94
N LEU A 155 -9.83 -32.77 -8.11
CA LEU A 155 -10.76 -31.65 -8.34
C LEU A 155 -11.44 -31.74 -9.71
N LYS A 156 -10.75 -32.15 -10.75
CA LYS A 156 -11.35 -32.40 -12.08
C LYS A 156 -12.40 -33.53 -12.01
N LYS A 157 -12.18 -34.56 -11.20
CA LYS A 157 -13.17 -35.60 -10.96
C LYS A 157 -14.37 -35.05 -10.18
N CYS A 158 -14.14 -34.21 -9.18
CA CYS A 158 -15.21 -33.50 -8.46
C CYS A 158 -16.13 -32.74 -9.43
N ASP A 159 -15.55 -31.94 -10.35
CA ASP A 159 -16.32 -31.15 -11.32
C ASP A 159 -17.13 -32.02 -12.30
N LYS A 160 -16.64 -33.23 -12.64
CA LYS A 160 -17.40 -34.18 -13.48
C LYS A 160 -18.60 -34.78 -12.72
N ILE A 161 -18.45 -35.07 -11.43
CA ILE A 161 -19.50 -35.70 -10.62
C ILE A 161 -20.50 -34.69 -10.11
N HIS A 162 -20.02 -33.48 -9.79
CA HIS A 162 -20.80 -32.36 -9.27
C HIS A 162 -20.69 -31.16 -10.22
N PRO A 163 -21.47 -31.07 -11.30
CA PRO A 163 -21.35 -30.04 -12.33
C PRO A 163 -21.44 -28.60 -11.81
N ASN A 164 -22.13 -28.42 -10.67
CA ASN A 164 -22.20 -27.13 -9.99
C ASN A 164 -21.00 -26.84 -9.06
N SER A 165 -20.03 -27.75 -8.93
CA SER A 165 -18.77 -27.43 -8.28
C SER A 165 -17.91 -26.61 -9.25
N ASN A 166 -17.32 -25.54 -8.78
CA ASN A 166 -16.48 -24.69 -9.60
C ASN A 166 -15.09 -24.66 -9.00
N ASN A 167 -14.27 -25.69 -9.32
CA ASN A 167 -12.91 -25.83 -8.81
C ASN A 167 -11.85 -25.20 -9.72
N SER A 168 -12.26 -24.53 -10.82
CA SER A 168 -11.33 -24.00 -11.83
C SER A 168 -10.26 -23.07 -11.25
N LEU A 169 -10.61 -22.21 -10.26
CA LEU A 169 -9.64 -21.34 -9.60
C LEU A 169 -8.64 -22.12 -8.74
N SER A 170 -9.09 -23.15 -8.03
CA SER A 170 -8.22 -24.02 -7.23
C SER A 170 -7.29 -24.83 -8.14
N ILE A 171 -7.81 -25.35 -9.25
CA ILE A 171 -7.04 -26.06 -10.27
C ILE A 171 -5.98 -25.15 -10.89
N ALA A 172 -6.35 -23.91 -11.27
CA ALA A 172 -5.41 -22.93 -11.78
C ALA A 172 -4.29 -22.61 -10.79
N ASN A 173 -4.62 -22.44 -9.51
CA ASN A 173 -3.62 -22.22 -8.47
C ASN A 173 -2.66 -23.42 -8.30
N LEU A 174 -3.18 -24.65 -8.38
CA LEU A 174 -2.34 -25.86 -8.34
C LEU A 174 -1.40 -25.97 -9.55
N TYR A 175 -1.86 -25.61 -10.76
CA TYR A 175 -0.99 -25.51 -11.92
C TYR A 175 0.10 -24.46 -11.72
N GLY A 176 -0.24 -23.28 -11.13
CA GLY A 176 0.74 -22.26 -10.79
C GLY A 176 1.80 -22.74 -9.80
N GLN A 177 1.39 -23.49 -8.75
CA GLN A 177 2.30 -24.09 -7.77
C GLN A 177 3.18 -25.20 -8.38
N LYS A 178 2.66 -25.93 -9.36
CA LYS A 178 3.40 -26.94 -10.10
C LYS A 178 4.42 -26.33 -11.07
N GLY A 179 4.20 -25.08 -11.51
CA GLY A 179 5.01 -24.40 -12.53
C GLY A 179 4.43 -24.51 -13.96
N ASP A 180 3.27 -25.11 -14.12
CA ASP A 180 2.58 -25.28 -15.43
C ASP A 180 1.79 -23.99 -15.74
N HIS A 181 2.49 -22.96 -16.20
CA HIS A 181 1.94 -21.61 -16.33
C HIS A 181 0.92 -21.47 -17.47
N GLU A 182 1.03 -22.24 -18.54
CA GLU A 182 0.09 -22.23 -19.65
C GLU A 182 -1.26 -22.77 -19.20
N GLU A 183 -1.29 -23.92 -18.58
CA GLU A 183 -2.50 -24.54 -18.04
C GLU A 183 -3.13 -23.71 -16.92
N MET A 184 -2.30 -23.02 -16.14
CA MET A 184 -2.76 -22.06 -15.13
C MET A 184 -3.54 -20.93 -15.78
N VAL A 185 -2.94 -20.24 -16.77
CA VAL A 185 -3.56 -19.15 -17.51
C VAL A 185 -4.85 -19.61 -18.17
N ASP A 186 -4.82 -20.72 -18.89
CA ASP A 186 -5.99 -21.26 -19.59
C ASP A 186 -7.11 -21.61 -18.61
N SER A 187 -6.78 -22.16 -17.43
CA SER A 187 -7.76 -22.45 -16.38
C SER A 187 -8.42 -21.17 -15.85
N TYR A 188 -7.65 -20.09 -15.62
CA TYR A 188 -8.19 -18.79 -15.21
C TYR A 188 -9.08 -18.18 -16.29
N LEU A 189 -8.67 -18.21 -17.56
CA LEU A 189 -9.47 -17.65 -18.65
C LEU A 189 -10.75 -18.44 -18.90
N ASN A 190 -10.70 -19.76 -18.78
CA ASN A 190 -11.89 -20.63 -18.85
C ASN A 190 -12.85 -20.37 -17.68
N GLN A 191 -12.33 -19.98 -16.49
CA GLN A 191 -13.18 -19.58 -15.39
C GLN A 191 -13.93 -18.28 -15.69
N ILE A 192 -13.24 -17.28 -16.28
CA ILE A 192 -13.88 -16.02 -16.68
C ILE A 192 -14.91 -16.25 -17.78
N ASP A 193 -14.69 -17.19 -18.70
CA ASP A 193 -15.71 -17.58 -19.70
C ASP A 193 -17.01 -18.07 -19.04
N LYS A 194 -16.87 -18.91 -17.99
CA LYS A 194 -18.01 -19.48 -17.27
C LYS A 194 -18.66 -18.50 -16.31
N SER A 195 -17.87 -17.65 -15.67
CA SER A 195 -18.28 -16.72 -14.63
C SER A 195 -17.50 -15.41 -14.74
N PRO A 196 -17.97 -14.43 -15.55
CA PRO A 196 -17.30 -13.13 -15.68
C PRO A 196 -17.09 -12.39 -14.36
N ARG A 197 -17.94 -12.66 -13.33
CA ARG A 197 -17.85 -12.04 -11.99
C ARG A 197 -16.58 -12.44 -11.23
N ASP A 198 -15.91 -13.52 -11.61
CA ASP A 198 -14.69 -14.00 -10.95
C ASP A 198 -13.43 -13.25 -11.38
N ILE A 199 -13.52 -12.26 -12.27
CA ILE A 199 -12.39 -11.48 -12.77
C ILE A 199 -11.53 -10.88 -11.65
N ASN A 200 -12.15 -10.33 -10.60
CA ASN A 200 -11.41 -9.74 -9.48
C ASN A 200 -10.61 -10.78 -8.68
N ARG A 201 -11.14 -12.00 -8.58
CA ARG A 201 -10.43 -13.13 -7.97
C ARG A 201 -9.24 -13.54 -8.83
N VAL A 202 -9.42 -13.64 -10.15
CA VAL A 202 -8.33 -13.94 -11.09
C VAL A 202 -7.24 -12.86 -11.02
N LYS A 203 -7.60 -11.55 -11.04
CA LYS A 203 -6.66 -10.44 -10.84
C LYS A 203 -5.87 -10.54 -9.53
N ALA A 204 -6.48 -11.06 -8.45
CA ALA A 204 -5.82 -11.24 -7.16
C ALA A 204 -4.88 -12.46 -7.11
N PHE A 205 -5.12 -13.49 -7.93
CA PHE A 205 -4.30 -14.70 -7.95
C PHE A 205 -3.12 -14.63 -8.94
N LEU A 206 -3.31 -14.02 -10.11
CA LEU A 206 -2.27 -13.95 -11.15
C LEU A 206 -0.92 -13.42 -10.65
N PRO A 207 -0.82 -12.34 -9.82
CA PRO A 207 0.46 -11.82 -9.35
C PRO A 207 1.22 -12.75 -8.40
N ARG A 208 0.56 -13.80 -7.88
CA ARG A 208 1.21 -14.81 -7.03
C ARG A 208 2.07 -15.78 -7.84
N SER A 209 1.79 -15.91 -9.13
CA SER A 209 2.44 -16.89 -10.03
C SER A 209 3.14 -16.24 -11.22
N ILE A 210 2.86 -14.97 -11.50
CA ILE A 210 3.45 -14.21 -12.61
C ILE A 210 3.99 -12.89 -12.04
N ASN A 211 5.29 -12.69 -12.16
CA ASN A 211 5.89 -11.37 -11.98
C ASN A 211 5.77 -10.60 -13.31
N PHE A 212 4.89 -9.61 -13.35
CA PHE A 212 4.60 -8.86 -14.58
C PHE A 212 5.77 -8.02 -15.09
N GLU A 213 6.76 -7.73 -14.26
CA GLU A 213 7.96 -6.96 -14.63
C GLU A 213 9.07 -7.87 -15.19
N GLU A 214 9.21 -9.10 -14.67
CA GLU A 214 10.35 -9.98 -14.96
C GLU A 214 9.99 -11.19 -15.84
N ASP A 215 8.77 -11.74 -15.73
CA ASP A 215 8.35 -12.97 -16.40
C ASP A 215 7.83 -12.72 -17.84
N GLU A 216 8.68 -12.22 -18.74
CA GLU A 216 8.25 -11.86 -20.11
C GLU A 216 7.52 -13.01 -20.83
N ILE A 217 7.98 -14.25 -20.69
CA ILE A 217 7.41 -15.43 -21.36
C ILE A 217 5.97 -15.66 -20.86
N LYS A 218 5.75 -15.63 -19.55
CA LYS A 218 4.43 -15.86 -18.96
C LYS A 218 3.47 -14.72 -19.27
N VAL A 219 3.95 -13.48 -19.23
CA VAL A 219 3.17 -12.29 -19.57
C VAL A 219 2.78 -12.30 -21.05
N ASP A 220 3.69 -12.70 -21.94
CA ASP A 220 3.40 -12.80 -23.38
C ASP A 220 2.38 -13.91 -23.67
N TYR A 221 2.48 -15.07 -23.00
CA TYR A 221 1.47 -16.12 -23.12
C TYR A 221 0.08 -15.64 -22.65
N LEU A 222 0.01 -14.98 -21.47
CA LEU A 222 -1.23 -14.40 -20.98
C LEU A 222 -1.80 -13.37 -21.96
N ARG A 223 -0.95 -12.48 -22.50
CA ARG A 223 -1.34 -11.48 -23.50
C ARG A 223 -1.94 -12.12 -24.75
N LYS A 224 -1.24 -13.10 -25.34
CA LYS A 224 -1.71 -13.81 -26.55
C LYS A 224 -3.03 -14.55 -26.30
N SER A 225 -3.14 -15.24 -25.17
CA SER A 225 -4.35 -15.97 -24.78
C SER A 225 -5.53 -15.03 -24.57
N LEU A 226 -5.31 -13.86 -23.93
CA LEU A 226 -6.33 -12.82 -23.74
C LEU A 226 -6.77 -12.22 -25.08
N LEU A 227 -5.84 -11.87 -25.97
CA LEU A 227 -6.17 -11.35 -27.29
C LEU A 227 -7.02 -12.34 -28.09
N LYS A 228 -6.68 -13.64 -28.04
CA LYS A 228 -7.48 -14.69 -28.67
C LYS A 228 -8.88 -14.80 -28.06
N LYS A 229 -9.02 -14.67 -26.74
CA LYS A 229 -10.33 -14.67 -26.06
C LYS A 229 -11.16 -13.45 -26.40
N VAL A 230 -10.56 -12.27 -26.45
CA VAL A 230 -11.19 -11.01 -26.87
C VAL A 230 -11.72 -11.11 -28.32
N GLN A 231 -10.94 -11.73 -29.22
CA GLN A 231 -11.37 -11.94 -30.60
C GLN A 231 -12.52 -12.94 -30.71
N LYS A 232 -12.46 -14.03 -29.93
CA LYS A 232 -13.48 -15.10 -29.99
C LYS A 232 -14.79 -14.71 -29.31
N ASN A 233 -14.71 -13.99 -28.16
CA ASN A 233 -15.85 -13.59 -27.34
C ASN A 233 -15.87 -12.06 -27.14
N PRO A 234 -16.15 -11.30 -28.21
CA PRO A 234 -16.05 -9.84 -28.19
C PRO A 234 -17.03 -9.16 -27.22
N GLU A 235 -18.14 -9.83 -26.88
CA GLU A 235 -19.15 -9.31 -25.95
C GLU A 235 -18.75 -9.50 -24.47
N ASN A 236 -17.72 -10.30 -24.19
CA ASN A 236 -17.27 -10.52 -22.81
C ASN A 236 -16.30 -9.42 -22.39
N GLU A 237 -16.84 -8.37 -21.77
CA GLU A 237 -16.06 -7.24 -21.26
C GLU A 237 -14.93 -7.64 -20.30
N SER A 238 -15.09 -8.76 -19.57
CA SER A 238 -14.11 -9.19 -18.58
C SER A 238 -12.75 -9.53 -19.19
N PHE A 239 -12.69 -9.98 -20.44
CA PHE A 239 -11.40 -10.23 -21.10
C PHE A 239 -10.68 -8.93 -21.47
N TYR A 240 -11.42 -7.89 -21.86
CA TYR A 240 -10.83 -6.56 -22.08
C TYR A 240 -10.34 -5.97 -20.76
N ASP A 241 -11.16 -6.05 -19.71
CA ASP A 241 -10.78 -5.55 -18.39
C ASP A 241 -9.52 -6.25 -17.86
N LEU A 242 -9.39 -7.55 -18.10
CA LEU A 242 -8.20 -8.30 -17.68
C LEU A 242 -6.97 -7.95 -18.55
N LEU A 243 -7.17 -7.76 -19.87
CA LEU A 243 -6.09 -7.36 -20.78
C LEU A 243 -5.56 -5.95 -20.44
N ILE A 244 -6.46 -5.00 -20.20
CA ILE A 244 -6.12 -3.64 -19.78
C ILE A 244 -5.37 -3.69 -18.44
N TRP A 245 -5.90 -4.44 -17.47
CA TRP A 245 -5.26 -4.61 -16.16
C TRP A 245 -3.87 -5.25 -16.28
N MET A 246 -3.69 -6.24 -17.15
CA MET A 246 -2.39 -6.87 -17.40
C MET A 246 -1.36 -5.85 -17.92
N PHE A 247 -1.73 -5.00 -18.89
CA PHE A 247 -0.86 -3.93 -19.37
C PHE A 247 -0.53 -2.91 -18.29
N GLN A 248 -1.49 -2.60 -17.39
CA GLN A 248 -1.26 -1.73 -16.24
C GLN A 248 -0.25 -2.32 -15.26
N GLN A 249 -0.35 -3.64 -14.97
CA GLN A 249 0.63 -4.33 -14.11
C GLN A 249 2.04 -4.31 -14.73
N LYS A 250 2.13 -4.40 -16.06
CA LYS A 250 3.41 -4.28 -16.78
C LYS A 250 3.93 -2.83 -16.86
N GLY A 251 3.13 -1.83 -16.47
CA GLY A 251 3.46 -0.42 -16.64
C GLY A 251 3.33 0.10 -18.08
N ASP A 252 2.79 -0.72 -19.00
CA ASP A 252 2.58 -0.39 -20.42
C ASP A 252 1.21 0.28 -20.62
N PHE A 253 1.10 1.51 -20.17
CA PHE A 253 -0.15 2.29 -20.28
C PHE A 253 -0.50 2.67 -21.72
N GLU A 254 0.47 2.80 -22.63
CA GLU A 254 0.20 3.10 -24.06
C GLU A 254 -0.53 1.92 -24.74
N SER A 255 -0.07 0.69 -24.54
CA SER A 255 -0.77 -0.50 -25.04
C SER A 255 -2.14 -0.66 -24.38
N ALA A 256 -2.28 -0.38 -23.08
CA ALA A 256 -3.56 -0.35 -22.40
C ALA A 256 -4.52 0.64 -23.07
N PHE A 257 -4.07 1.86 -23.40
CA PHE A 257 -4.88 2.88 -24.06
C PHE A 257 -5.41 2.43 -25.43
N VAL A 258 -4.57 1.74 -26.21
CA VAL A 258 -5.02 1.17 -27.50
C VAL A 258 -6.19 0.21 -27.30
N GLN A 259 -6.10 -0.67 -26.29
CA GLN A 259 -7.16 -1.65 -26.00
C GLN A 259 -8.44 -0.98 -25.47
N VAL A 260 -8.30 0.03 -24.60
CA VAL A 260 -9.44 0.78 -24.07
C VAL A 260 -10.20 1.50 -25.17
N LYS A 261 -9.49 2.13 -26.14
CA LYS A 261 -10.12 2.76 -27.30
C LYS A 261 -10.82 1.74 -28.20
N ALA A 262 -10.18 0.59 -28.45
CA ALA A 262 -10.78 -0.46 -29.25
C ALA A 262 -12.06 -1.02 -28.60
N PHE A 263 -12.03 -1.17 -27.29
CA PHE A 263 -13.18 -1.59 -26.51
C PHE A 263 -14.33 -0.57 -26.55
N ASP A 264 -14.02 0.73 -26.30
CA ASP A 264 -14.99 1.81 -26.35
C ASP A 264 -15.73 1.89 -27.70
N LYS A 265 -14.96 1.82 -28.83
CA LYS A 265 -15.53 1.81 -30.19
C LYS A 265 -16.47 0.61 -30.43
N ARG A 266 -16.11 -0.57 -29.91
CA ARG A 266 -16.88 -1.79 -30.08
C ARG A 266 -18.16 -1.80 -29.26
N THR A 267 -18.06 -1.44 -27.98
CA THR A 267 -19.21 -1.45 -27.05
C THR A 267 -20.07 -0.20 -27.16
N LYS A 268 -19.62 0.81 -27.92
CA LYS A 268 -20.25 2.13 -28.01
C LYS A 268 -20.47 2.76 -26.63
N SER A 269 -19.47 2.61 -25.73
CA SER A 269 -19.55 3.09 -24.34
C SER A 269 -19.41 4.60 -24.19
N LYS A 270 -19.40 5.32 -25.31
CA LYS A 270 -19.45 6.80 -25.37
C LYS A 270 -18.32 7.47 -24.56
N GLY A 271 -17.16 6.84 -24.51
CA GLY A 271 -15.99 7.37 -23.83
C GLY A 271 -15.91 7.08 -22.32
N GLU A 272 -16.88 6.39 -21.71
CA GLU A 272 -16.88 6.11 -20.26
C GLU A 272 -15.63 5.34 -19.81
N LYS A 273 -15.31 4.25 -20.51
CA LYS A 273 -14.13 3.42 -20.19
C LYS A 273 -12.82 4.17 -20.42
N VAL A 274 -12.76 5.01 -21.47
CA VAL A 274 -11.59 5.84 -21.76
C VAL A 274 -11.43 6.94 -20.72
N HIS A 275 -12.52 7.56 -20.26
CA HIS A 275 -12.49 8.54 -19.18
C HIS A 275 -11.96 7.92 -17.86
N SER A 276 -12.45 6.72 -17.50
CA SER A 276 -11.97 5.99 -16.32
C SER A 276 -10.49 5.62 -16.43
N PHE A 277 -10.04 5.23 -17.62
CA PHE A 277 -8.63 4.98 -17.89
C PHE A 277 -7.77 6.26 -17.77
N ALA A 278 -8.27 7.39 -18.26
CA ALA A 278 -7.59 8.68 -18.11
C ALA A 278 -7.41 9.07 -16.63
N GLN A 279 -8.42 8.83 -15.79
CA GLN A 279 -8.31 9.02 -14.32
C GLN A 279 -7.23 8.11 -13.72
N LEU A 280 -7.13 6.87 -14.19
CA LEU A 280 -6.06 5.96 -13.77
C LEU A 280 -4.67 6.47 -14.20
N CYS A 281 -4.52 6.99 -15.41
CA CYS A 281 -3.29 7.65 -15.87
C CYS A 281 -2.92 8.82 -14.98
N MET A 282 -3.90 9.64 -14.56
CA MET A 282 -3.71 10.73 -13.59
C MET A 282 -3.15 10.23 -12.24
N SER A 283 -3.73 9.15 -11.72
CA SER A 283 -3.29 8.55 -10.45
C SER A 283 -1.86 7.99 -10.52
N ASN A 284 -1.45 7.53 -11.71
CA ASN A 284 -0.11 7.01 -11.99
C ASN A 284 0.86 8.06 -12.53
N LYS A 285 0.52 9.34 -12.46
CA LYS A 285 1.33 10.48 -12.92
C LYS A 285 1.69 10.42 -14.42
N LYS A 286 0.90 9.67 -15.23
CA LYS A 286 1.06 9.59 -16.70
C LYS A 286 0.24 10.70 -17.37
N TYR A 287 0.62 11.96 -17.10
CA TYR A 287 -0.19 13.14 -17.44
C TYR A 287 -0.41 13.32 -18.94
N ASP A 288 0.63 13.10 -19.77
CA ASP A 288 0.49 13.23 -21.23
C ASP A 288 -0.48 12.22 -21.82
N LEU A 289 -0.44 10.98 -21.32
CA LEU A 289 -1.38 9.96 -21.75
C LEU A 289 -2.80 10.22 -21.22
N ALA A 290 -2.93 10.76 -20.01
CA ALA A 290 -4.22 11.20 -19.47
C ALA A 290 -4.85 12.28 -20.37
N VAL A 291 -4.07 13.28 -20.82
CA VAL A 291 -4.52 14.31 -21.76
C VAL A 291 -4.99 13.69 -23.07
N LYS A 292 -4.18 12.79 -23.68
CA LYS A 292 -4.59 12.07 -24.92
C LYS A 292 -5.89 11.29 -24.74
N ALA A 293 -6.08 10.66 -23.58
CA ALA A 293 -7.27 9.88 -23.30
C ALA A 293 -8.50 10.77 -23.07
N TYR A 294 -8.37 11.88 -22.37
CA TYR A 294 -9.45 12.86 -22.22
C TYR A 294 -9.79 13.56 -23.55
N ASP A 295 -8.78 13.89 -24.38
CA ASP A 295 -9.01 14.45 -25.71
C ASP A 295 -9.79 13.47 -26.60
N TYR A 296 -9.51 12.16 -26.53
CA TYR A 296 -10.31 11.15 -27.22
C TYR A 296 -11.78 11.22 -26.78
N VAL A 297 -12.04 11.30 -25.45
CA VAL A 297 -13.40 11.38 -24.91
C VAL A 297 -14.13 12.62 -25.43
N ILE A 298 -13.47 13.79 -25.47
CA ILE A 298 -14.06 15.04 -25.95
C ILE A 298 -14.42 14.98 -27.44
N ASN A 299 -13.57 14.32 -28.23
CA ASN A 299 -13.72 14.21 -29.70
C ASN A 299 -14.56 13.00 -30.14
N THR A 300 -15.10 12.21 -29.21
CA THR A 300 -16.00 11.11 -29.57
C THR A 300 -17.32 11.69 -30.10
N GLU A 301 -17.70 11.28 -31.33
CA GLU A 301 -18.91 11.73 -32.00
C GLU A 301 -20.17 11.21 -31.25
N ASN A 302 -20.73 12.01 -30.37
CA ASN A 302 -21.98 11.74 -29.69
C ASN A 302 -22.76 13.03 -29.48
N GLU A 303 -24.05 13.00 -29.77
CA GLU A 303 -24.95 14.15 -29.50
C GLU A 303 -24.97 14.60 -28.05
N ILE A 304 -24.77 13.67 -27.11
CA ILE A 304 -24.67 13.95 -25.67
C ILE A 304 -23.46 13.20 -25.10
N ASN A 305 -22.36 13.95 -24.87
CA ASN A 305 -21.17 13.40 -24.22
C ASN A 305 -21.14 13.85 -22.74
N TYR A 306 -21.63 12.99 -21.85
CA TYR A 306 -21.69 13.25 -20.41
C TYR A 306 -20.32 13.52 -19.76
N PHE A 307 -19.24 13.02 -20.38
CA PHE A 307 -17.89 13.15 -19.84
C PHE A 307 -17.09 14.30 -20.46
N ALA A 308 -17.63 15.01 -21.45
CA ALA A 308 -16.88 16.02 -22.19
C ALA A 308 -16.42 17.18 -21.29
N ILE A 309 -17.31 17.70 -20.45
CA ILE A 309 -16.99 18.82 -19.55
C ILE A 309 -15.97 18.40 -18.48
N SER A 310 -16.22 17.27 -17.81
CA SER A 310 -15.29 16.72 -16.81
C SER A 310 -13.94 16.39 -17.42
N SER A 311 -13.87 15.92 -18.66
CA SER A 311 -12.62 15.66 -19.38
C SER A 311 -11.88 16.96 -19.70
N LYS A 312 -12.56 18.04 -20.12
CA LYS A 312 -11.94 19.37 -20.31
C LYS A 312 -11.32 19.91 -19.02
N GLN A 313 -12.04 19.82 -17.91
CA GLN A 313 -11.55 20.21 -16.57
C GLN A 313 -10.35 19.35 -16.15
N SER A 314 -10.41 18.03 -16.40
CA SER A 314 -9.35 17.09 -16.06
C SER A 314 -8.07 17.29 -16.89
N ILE A 315 -8.18 17.70 -18.16
CA ILE A 315 -7.04 18.10 -18.99
C ILE A 315 -6.27 19.24 -18.35
N LEU A 316 -6.98 20.31 -17.91
CA LEU A 316 -6.35 21.44 -17.24
C LEU A 316 -5.60 20.98 -15.97
N THR A 317 -6.26 20.12 -15.17
CA THR A 317 -5.65 19.53 -13.97
C THR A 317 -4.42 18.69 -14.32
N ALA A 318 -4.46 17.90 -15.42
CA ALA A 318 -3.34 17.09 -15.87
C ALA A 318 -2.14 17.94 -16.29
N LEU A 319 -2.38 18.96 -17.12
CA LEU A 319 -1.36 19.90 -17.56
C LEU A 319 -0.75 20.68 -16.39
N GLN A 320 -1.59 21.16 -15.49
CA GLN A 320 -1.15 21.85 -14.27
C GLN A 320 -0.26 20.94 -13.40
N ARG A 321 -0.68 19.70 -13.13
CA ARG A 321 0.11 18.75 -12.34
C ARG A 321 1.41 18.38 -13.04
N LYS A 322 1.40 18.22 -14.37
CA LYS A 322 2.61 17.96 -15.16
C LYS A 322 3.63 19.08 -14.98
N ILE A 323 3.22 20.34 -15.18
CA ILE A 323 4.09 21.50 -15.05
C ILE A 323 4.61 21.61 -13.60
N PHE A 324 3.72 21.52 -12.60
CA PHE A 324 4.09 21.71 -11.20
C PHE A 324 4.87 20.53 -10.58
N SER A 325 4.83 19.34 -11.20
CA SER A 325 5.68 18.22 -10.80
C SER A 325 7.12 18.34 -11.32
N ASN A 326 7.35 19.23 -12.28
CA ASN A 326 8.66 19.51 -12.83
C ASN A 326 9.16 20.85 -12.28
N ALA A 327 10.27 20.84 -11.53
CA ALA A 327 10.88 22.07 -11.01
C ALA A 327 11.45 23.00 -12.12
N ASN A 328 11.60 22.50 -13.36
CA ASN A 328 12.20 23.19 -14.50
C ASN A 328 11.14 23.78 -15.45
N TYR A 329 9.94 24.14 -14.97
CA TYR A 329 8.96 24.82 -15.83
C TYR A 329 9.41 26.23 -16.21
N THR A 330 9.00 26.67 -17.40
CA THR A 330 9.33 27.99 -17.95
C THR A 330 8.15 28.97 -17.83
N LYS A 331 8.41 30.25 -18.10
CA LYS A 331 7.32 31.27 -18.19
C LYS A 331 6.38 30.96 -19.35
N GLU A 332 6.90 30.40 -20.42
CA GLU A 332 6.16 29.98 -21.62
C GLU A 332 5.19 28.84 -21.28
N ASP A 333 5.62 27.89 -20.43
CA ASP A 333 4.75 26.80 -19.94
C ASP A 333 3.56 27.35 -19.15
N LEU A 334 3.82 28.32 -18.26
CA LEU A 334 2.77 28.97 -17.45
C LEU A 334 1.80 29.79 -18.32
N SER A 335 2.33 30.55 -19.30
CA SER A 335 1.52 31.32 -20.25
C SER A 335 0.64 30.40 -21.09
N SER A 336 1.20 29.32 -21.63
CA SER A 336 0.46 28.33 -22.41
C SER A 336 -0.65 27.67 -21.59
N LEU A 337 -0.38 27.34 -20.32
CA LEU A 337 -1.37 26.79 -19.41
C LEU A 337 -2.49 27.81 -19.12
N LYS A 338 -2.16 29.09 -18.88
CA LYS A 338 -3.13 30.17 -18.70
C LYS A 338 -4.05 30.31 -19.92
N ASP A 339 -3.45 30.35 -21.12
CA ASP A 339 -4.23 30.46 -22.37
C ASP A 339 -5.18 29.26 -22.53
N ARG A 340 -4.76 28.07 -22.13
CA ARG A 340 -5.62 26.88 -22.14
C ARG A 340 -6.78 27.00 -21.15
N TYR A 341 -6.55 27.56 -19.95
CA TYR A 341 -7.62 27.88 -18.98
C TYR A 341 -8.63 28.84 -19.57
N LEU A 342 -8.18 29.96 -20.15
CA LEU A 342 -9.04 30.99 -20.73
C LEU A 342 -9.87 30.47 -21.91
N LYS A 343 -9.24 29.70 -22.80
CA LYS A 343 -9.91 29.04 -23.92
C LYS A 343 -11.00 28.10 -23.41
N THR A 344 -10.69 27.25 -22.43
CA THR A 344 -11.67 26.30 -21.88
C THR A 344 -12.84 27.01 -21.21
N LEU A 345 -12.61 28.11 -20.49
CA LEU A 345 -13.66 28.97 -19.90
C LEU A 345 -14.60 29.56 -20.95
N ALA A 346 -14.07 29.93 -22.11
CA ALA A 346 -14.88 30.48 -23.21
C ALA A 346 -15.77 29.39 -23.87
N GLU A 347 -15.28 28.15 -23.93
CA GLU A 347 -15.99 27.02 -24.51
C GLU A 347 -17.13 26.48 -23.65
N ILE A 348 -17.06 26.64 -22.31
CA ILE A 348 -18.07 26.12 -21.38
C ILE A 348 -19.18 27.13 -21.19
N LYS A 349 -20.42 26.73 -21.49
CA LYS A 349 -21.60 27.62 -21.38
C LYS A 349 -22.19 27.61 -19.98
N ALA A 350 -22.29 26.43 -19.34
CA ALA A 350 -22.91 26.30 -18.03
C ALA A 350 -22.07 26.98 -16.94
N ILE A 351 -22.70 27.81 -16.15
CA ILE A 351 -22.03 28.60 -15.11
C ILE A 351 -21.41 27.69 -14.05
N ASP A 352 -22.13 26.67 -13.57
CA ASP A 352 -21.69 25.80 -12.49
C ASP A 352 -20.42 25.01 -12.87
N ASP A 353 -20.25 24.69 -14.17
CA ASP A 353 -19.10 23.95 -14.69
C ASP A 353 -17.82 24.80 -14.79
N LYS A 354 -17.94 26.14 -14.73
CA LYS A 354 -16.79 27.05 -14.78
C LYS A 354 -16.03 27.16 -13.48
N ALA A 355 -16.67 26.90 -12.35
CA ALA A 355 -16.07 27.09 -11.04
C ALA A 355 -14.74 26.31 -10.83
N PRO A 356 -14.59 25.00 -11.18
CA PRO A 356 -13.31 24.30 -11.06
C PRO A 356 -12.19 24.92 -11.90
N ILE A 357 -12.54 25.50 -13.04
CA ILE A 357 -11.58 26.11 -13.96
C ILE A 357 -11.12 27.46 -13.41
N LEU A 358 -12.05 28.26 -12.88
CA LEU A 358 -11.72 29.54 -12.21
C LEU A 358 -10.85 29.32 -10.97
N GLU A 359 -11.11 28.28 -10.17
CA GLU A 359 -10.25 27.90 -9.03
C GLU A 359 -8.83 27.56 -9.47
N GLY A 360 -8.69 26.76 -10.54
CA GLY A 360 -7.39 26.40 -11.09
C GLY A 360 -6.65 27.60 -11.67
N LEU A 361 -7.36 28.49 -12.37
CA LEU A 361 -6.80 29.73 -12.92
C LEU A 361 -6.36 30.67 -11.79
N ALA A 362 -7.19 30.88 -10.76
CA ALA A 362 -6.86 31.70 -9.61
C ALA A 362 -5.60 31.20 -8.89
N TYR A 363 -5.48 29.88 -8.76
CA TYR A 363 -4.30 29.25 -8.17
C TYR A 363 -3.04 29.47 -9.03
N LEU A 364 -3.14 29.32 -10.36
CA LEU A 364 -2.06 29.57 -11.30
C LEU A 364 -1.61 31.03 -11.25
N GLU A 365 -2.56 31.97 -11.30
CA GLU A 365 -2.28 33.42 -11.26
C GLU A 365 -1.59 33.83 -9.95
N GLY A 366 -2.08 33.36 -8.79
CA GLY A 366 -1.56 33.77 -7.49
C GLY A 366 -0.20 33.18 -7.14
N PHE A 367 -0.03 31.87 -7.35
CA PHE A 367 1.12 31.14 -6.78
C PHE A 367 2.24 30.85 -7.77
N TYR A 368 1.99 30.99 -9.09
CA TYR A 368 2.98 30.68 -10.11
C TYR A 368 3.28 31.85 -11.05
N ILE A 369 2.24 32.58 -11.49
CA ILE A 369 2.41 33.77 -12.32
C ILE A 369 2.70 35.02 -11.45
N HIS A 370 2.32 34.94 -10.17
CA HIS A 370 2.41 36.03 -9.18
C HIS A 370 1.59 37.29 -9.56
N ASN A 371 0.47 37.10 -10.28
CA ASN A 371 -0.52 38.12 -10.53
C ASN A 371 -1.58 38.09 -9.40
N ILE A 372 -1.19 38.66 -8.25
CA ILE A 372 -1.92 38.56 -6.99
C ILE A 372 -3.33 39.21 -7.08
N ASP A 373 -3.43 40.37 -7.74
CA ASP A 373 -4.70 41.08 -7.86
C ASP A 373 -5.74 40.31 -8.69
N THR A 374 -5.31 39.67 -9.77
CA THR A 374 -6.19 38.79 -10.55
C THR A 374 -6.62 37.57 -9.73
N ALA A 375 -5.71 36.96 -8.96
CA ALA A 375 -6.04 35.82 -8.11
C ALA A 375 -7.05 36.20 -7.01
N GLU A 376 -6.87 37.35 -6.37
CA GLU A 376 -7.82 37.91 -5.38
C GLU A 376 -9.22 38.13 -5.99
N LEU A 377 -9.29 38.78 -7.16
CA LEU A 377 -10.54 39.01 -7.87
C LEU A 377 -11.26 37.67 -8.15
N LEU A 378 -10.56 36.70 -8.67
CA LEU A 378 -11.14 35.40 -9.01
C LEU A 378 -11.61 34.63 -7.77
N TYR A 379 -10.82 34.60 -6.69
CA TYR A 379 -11.25 33.95 -5.45
C TYR A 379 -12.41 34.66 -4.78
N THR A 380 -12.43 36.00 -4.79
CA THR A 380 -13.56 36.79 -4.27
C THR A 380 -14.85 36.50 -5.05
N GLN A 381 -14.76 36.44 -6.38
CA GLN A 381 -15.89 36.05 -7.23
C GLN A 381 -16.37 34.62 -6.89
N LEU A 382 -15.47 33.70 -6.64
CA LEU A 382 -15.79 32.29 -6.31
C LEU A 382 -16.54 32.14 -4.99
N LEU A 383 -16.41 33.07 -4.03
CA LEU A 383 -17.14 33.00 -2.75
C LEU A 383 -18.66 33.11 -2.90
N THR A 384 -19.11 33.82 -3.95
CA THR A 384 -20.53 34.03 -4.26
C THR A 384 -20.97 33.31 -5.53
N TYR A 385 -20.11 32.46 -6.09
CA TYR A 385 -20.36 31.78 -7.36
C TYR A 385 -21.52 30.79 -7.25
N PRO A 386 -22.47 30.77 -8.21
CA PRO A 386 -23.59 29.83 -8.19
C PRO A 386 -23.15 28.37 -8.13
N GLY A 387 -23.95 27.49 -7.53
CA GLY A 387 -23.69 26.04 -7.47
C GLY A 387 -22.57 25.62 -6.52
N MET A 388 -21.93 26.54 -5.80
CA MET A 388 -20.82 26.21 -4.90
C MET A 388 -21.30 25.57 -3.59
N THR A 389 -20.75 24.40 -3.28
CA THR A 389 -21.02 23.76 -1.99
C THR A 389 -20.35 24.53 -0.84
N PRO A 390 -20.92 24.50 0.39
CA PRO A 390 -20.33 25.17 1.55
C PRO A 390 -18.85 24.78 1.80
N LYS A 391 -18.50 23.52 1.56
CA LYS A 391 -17.12 23.03 1.70
C LYS A 391 -16.17 23.62 0.65
N ARG A 392 -16.65 23.81 -0.57
CA ARG A 392 -15.88 24.42 -1.66
C ARG A 392 -15.66 25.91 -1.43
N ILE A 393 -16.69 26.61 -0.95
CA ILE A 393 -16.56 28.00 -0.51
C ILE A 393 -15.53 28.15 0.61
N ALA A 394 -15.53 27.22 1.57
CA ALA A 394 -14.53 27.20 2.64
C ALA A 394 -13.10 27.02 2.13
N LEU A 395 -12.87 26.11 1.17
CA LEU A 395 -11.57 25.94 0.53
C LEU A 395 -11.12 27.19 -0.23
N ASN A 396 -12.05 27.88 -0.93
CA ASN A 396 -11.75 29.14 -1.61
C ASN A 396 -11.46 30.27 -0.64
N LYS A 397 -12.13 30.32 0.54
CA LYS A 397 -11.76 31.23 1.62
C LYS A 397 -10.34 31.00 2.13
N ILE A 398 -9.94 29.75 2.33
CA ILE A 398 -8.56 29.40 2.71
C ILE A 398 -7.58 29.90 1.64
N ARG A 399 -7.88 29.70 0.36
CA ARG A 399 -7.03 30.15 -0.73
C ARG A 399 -6.95 31.68 -0.83
N LEU A 400 -8.09 32.38 -0.64
CA LEU A 400 -8.09 33.82 -0.57
C LEU A 400 -7.27 34.34 0.62
N GLY A 401 -7.36 33.69 1.77
CA GLY A 401 -6.49 33.97 2.91
C GLY A 401 -5.01 33.79 2.58
N ASP A 402 -4.64 32.73 1.82
CA ASP A 402 -3.27 32.55 1.33
C ASP A 402 -2.85 33.71 0.39
N ILE A 403 -3.75 34.22 -0.45
CA ILE A 403 -3.50 35.40 -1.30
C ILE A 403 -3.28 36.65 -0.45
N TYR A 404 -4.09 36.89 0.60
CA TYR A 404 -3.86 38.00 1.53
C TYR A 404 -2.52 37.89 2.26
N MET A 405 -2.08 36.67 2.59
CA MET A 405 -0.72 36.47 3.12
C MET A 405 0.37 36.88 2.11
N LEU A 406 0.17 36.65 0.80
CA LEU A 406 1.10 37.14 -0.24
C LEU A 406 1.13 38.64 -0.33
N LYS A 407 0.00 39.34 -0.05
CA LYS A 407 -0.11 40.80 0.00
C LYS A 407 0.38 41.40 1.32
N ASN A 408 0.74 40.56 2.30
CA ASN A 408 1.05 40.96 3.67
C ASN A 408 -0.17 41.56 4.46
N GLU A 409 -1.37 41.18 4.02
CA GLU A 409 -2.65 41.56 4.68
C GLU A 409 -3.02 40.48 5.69
N ILE A 410 -2.21 40.36 6.76
CA ILE A 410 -2.20 39.22 7.68
C ILE A 410 -3.54 39.08 8.41
N TRP A 411 -4.17 40.19 8.80
CA TRP A 411 -5.41 40.16 9.59
C TRP A 411 -6.63 39.76 8.76
N ASP A 412 -6.66 40.13 7.48
CA ASP A 412 -7.70 39.72 6.55
C ASP A 412 -7.60 38.21 6.26
N ALA A 413 -6.38 37.71 6.14
CA ALA A 413 -6.12 36.28 6.04
C ALA A 413 -6.63 35.53 7.29
N SER A 414 -6.27 36.01 8.50
CA SER A 414 -6.71 35.42 9.77
C SER A 414 -8.21 35.37 9.90
N LEU A 415 -8.91 36.44 9.53
CA LEU A 415 -10.37 36.52 9.57
C LEU A 415 -11.02 35.41 8.71
N LEU A 416 -10.50 35.17 7.50
CA LEU A 416 -11.01 34.13 6.62
C LEU A 416 -10.74 32.74 7.19
N TYR A 417 -9.53 32.48 7.72
CA TYR A 417 -9.20 31.21 8.34
C TYR A 417 -10.09 30.91 9.55
N MET A 418 -10.29 31.89 10.45
CA MET A 418 -11.17 31.74 11.61
C MET A 418 -12.63 31.48 11.23
N GLN A 419 -13.15 32.13 10.17
CA GLN A 419 -14.51 31.87 9.67
C GLN A 419 -14.66 30.40 9.23
N VAL A 420 -13.66 29.86 8.56
CA VAL A 420 -13.67 28.45 8.10
C VAL A 420 -13.50 27.49 9.29
N GLU A 421 -12.56 27.76 10.19
CA GLU A 421 -12.36 26.95 11.41
C GLU A 421 -13.66 26.85 12.22
N LYS A 422 -14.31 27.98 12.49
CA LYS A 422 -15.55 28.01 13.26
C LYS A 422 -16.66 27.19 12.59
N LYS A 423 -16.83 27.33 11.27
CA LYS A 423 -17.92 26.67 10.53
C LYS A 423 -17.68 25.17 10.33
N PHE A 424 -16.41 24.75 10.22
CA PHE A 424 -16.00 23.38 9.92
C PHE A 424 -15.15 22.75 11.04
N LYS A 425 -15.46 23.08 12.29
CA LYS A 425 -14.68 22.67 13.49
C LYS A 425 -14.30 21.20 13.57
N HIS A 426 -15.14 20.29 13.05
CA HIS A 426 -14.95 18.84 13.10
C HIS A 426 -14.62 18.24 11.73
N ASP A 427 -14.28 19.05 10.74
CA ASP A 427 -13.88 18.60 9.39
C ASP A 427 -12.40 18.91 9.15
N ILE A 428 -11.78 18.13 8.26
CA ILE A 428 -10.38 18.33 7.84
C ILE A 428 -10.16 19.78 7.32
N VAL A 429 -11.15 20.37 6.66
CA VAL A 429 -11.06 21.74 6.13
C VAL A 429 -10.94 22.77 7.27
N GLY A 430 -11.64 22.55 8.38
CA GLY A 430 -11.50 23.39 9.57
C GLY A 430 -10.14 23.24 10.24
N SER A 431 -9.63 22.00 10.34
CA SER A 431 -8.28 21.74 10.85
C SER A 431 -7.21 22.39 9.96
N GLN A 432 -7.39 22.36 8.64
CA GLN A 432 -6.50 23.03 7.69
C GLN A 432 -6.48 24.55 7.90
N ALA A 433 -7.67 25.17 8.07
CA ALA A 433 -7.79 26.61 8.32
C ALA A 433 -7.13 26.98 9.67
N LYS A 434 -7.36 26.17 10.72
CA LYS A 434 -6.72 26.36 12.02
C LYS A 434 -5.20 26.29 11.95
N PHE A 435 -4.65 25.33 11.23
CA PHE A 435 -3.20 25.22 11.02
C PHE A 435 -2.64 26.45 10.28
N LYS A 436 -3.33 26.92 9.25
CA LYS A 436 -2.95 28.14 8.52
C LYS A 436 -2.95 29.38 9.42
N ASN A 437 -3.92 29.47 10.31
CA ASN A 437 -4.00 30.55 11.29
C ASN A 437 -2.88 30.45 12.34
N ALA A 438 -2.58 29.25 12.84
CA ALA A 438 -1.43 29.03 13.71
C ALA A 438 -0.10 29.44 13.05
N LYS A 439 0.07 29.09 11.77
CA LYS A 439 1.24 29.48 10.98
C LYS A 439 1.33 31.00 10.76
N LEU A 440 0.19 31.68 10.65
CA LEU A 440 0.13 33.13 10.56
C LEU A 440 0.66 33.77 11.88
N TYR A 441 0.22 33.31 13.04
CA TYR A 441 0.73 33.78 14.32
C TYR A 441 2.23 33.52 14.51
N TYR A 442 2.71 32.38 14.05
CA TYR A 442 4.14 32.09 13.97
C TYR A 442 4.88 33.15 13.13
N TYR A 443 4.37 33.51 11.95
CA TYR A 443 4.94 34.54 11.09
C TYR A 443 4.96 35.96 11.73
N SER A 444 3.96 36.27 12.54
CA SER A 444 3.88 37.56 13.26
C SER A 444 4.75 37.58 14.53
N GLY A 445 5.37 36.49 14.90
CA GLY A 445 6.19 36.38 16.10
C GLY A 445 5.42 36.09 17.40
N ASP A 446 4.12 35.81 17.31
CA ASP A 446 3.28 35.44 18.45
C ASP A 446 3.34 33.88 18.63
N PHE A 447 4.46 33.42 19.12
CA PHE A 447 4.77 32.01 19.24
C PHE A 447 3.91 31.29 20.29
N GLU A 448 3.54 31.94 21.37
CA GLU A 448 2.67 31.35 22.40
C GLU A 448 1.27 31.07 21.84
N TRP A 449 0.71 32.05 21.11
CA TRP A 449 -0.59 31.86 20.49
C TRP A 449 -0.56 30.79 19.38
N SER A 450 0.51 30.78 18.59
CA SER A 450 0.76 29.73 17.61
C SER A 450 0.77 28.34 18.26
N GLN A 451 1.54 28.15 19.34
CA GLN A 451 1.62 26.87 20.08
C GLN A 451 0.25 26.42 20.61
N ASN A 452 -0.51 27.33 21.21
CA ASN A 452 -1.86 27.04 21.73
C ASN A 452 -2.82 26.54 20.62
N GLN A 453 -2.70 27.05 19.40
CA GLN A 453 -3.47 26.57 18.25
C GLN A 453 -2.99 25.19 17.77
N LEU A 454 -1.67 24.97 17.75
CA LEU A 454 -1.05 23.72 17.30
C LEU A 454 -1.36 22.54 18.23
N GLU A 455 -1.43 22.76 19.56
CA GLU A 455 -1.76 21.70 20.53
C GLU A 455 -3.08 20.99 20.17
N GLY A 456 -4.11 21.76 19.80
CA GLY A 456 -5.39 21.19 19.39
C GLY A 456 -5.36 20.46 18.04
N LEU A 457 -4.28 20.58 17.27
CA LEU A 457 -4.13 19.94 15.95
C LEU A 457 -3.28 18.67 15.97
N LYS A 458 -2.43 18.46 16.99
CA LYS A 458 -1.59 17.26 17.13
C LYS A 458 -2.41 15.96 17.17
N ALA A 459 -3.66 16.03 17.66
CA ALA A 459 -4.62 14.92 17.66
C ALA A 459 -5.60 14.93 16.48
N SER A 460 -5.30 15.67 15.40
CA SER A 460 -6.18 15.76 14.23
C SER A 460 -6.38 14.40 13.56
N THR A 461 -7.58 14.16 13.01
CA THR A 461 -7.91 12.98 12.21
C THR A 461 -7.09 12.89 10.91
N SER A 462 -6.63 14.03 10.39
CA SER A 462 -5.69 14.09 9.26
C SER A 462 -4.26 13.93 9.77
N LYS A 463 -3.63 12.79 9.51
CA LYS A 463 -2.22 12.55 9.86
C LYS A 463 -1.28 13.61 9.29
N LEU A 464 -1.55 14.11 8.08
CA LEU A 464 -0.73 15.14 7.45
C LEU A 464 -0.77 16.45 8.26
N ILE A 465 -1.97 16.95 8.61
CA ILE A 465 -2.12 18.18 9.39
C ILE A 465 -1.55 18.01 10.81
N ALA A 466 -1.70 16.81 11.41
CA ALA A 466 -1.13 16.52 12.72
C ALA A 466 0.42 16.54 12.67
N ASN A 467 1.03 15.97 11.65
CA ASN A 467 2.48 16.02 11.46
C ASN A 467 2.98 17.45 11.23
N ASP A 468 2.34 18.20 10.30
CA ASP A 468 2.70 19.60 10.07
C ASP A 468 2.59 20.45 11.35
N ALA A 469 1.60 20.17 12.20
CA ALA A 469 1.41 20.86 13.48
C ALA A 469 2.48 20.45 14.51
N ILE A 470 2.90 19.19 14.53
CA ILE A 470 3.99 18.70 15.38
C ILE A 470 5.31 19.34 14.94
N ASP A 471 5.62 19.34 13.64
CA ASP A 471 6.86 19.90 13.08
C ASP A 471 6.99 21.39 13.41
N LEU A 472 5.92 22.19 13.19
CA LEU A 472 5.95 23.62 13.54
C LEU A 472 6.02 23.84 15.06
N SER A 473 5.36 23.00 15.85
CA SER A 473 5.42 23.09 17.31
C SER A 473 6.82 22.78 17.83
N LEU A 474 7.50 21.75 17.29
CA LEU A 474 8.87 21.42 17.65
C LEU A 474 9.85 22.53 17.25
N LEU A 475 9.74 23.05 16.04
CA LEU A 475 10.53 24.20 15.58
C LEU A 475 10.45 25.37 16.59
N ILE A 476 9.24 25.69 17.06
CA ILE A 476 9.06 26.77 18.06
C ILE A 476 9.64 26.37 19.41
N THR A 477 9.36 25.15 19.90
CA THR A 477 9.76 24.71 21.23
C THR A 477 11.27 24.63 21.37
N ASP A 478 11.94 24.06 20.38
CA ASP A 478 13.37 23.78 20.41
C ASP A 478 14.21 25.07 20.26
N ASN A 479 13.65 26.08 19.58
CA ASN A 479 14.39 27.32 19.31
C ASN A 479 13.94 28.52 20.16
N TYR A 480 12.64 28.66 20.45
CA TYR A 480 12.12 29.80 21.23
C TYR A 480 12.44 29.69 22.73
N ASN A 481 12.35 28.49 23.31
CA ASN A 481 12.55 28.29 24.74
C ASN A 481 14.03 28.27 25.13
N MET A 482 14.95 28.07 24.21
CA MET A 482 16.40 28.04 24.45
C MET A 482 17.08 29.39 24.19
N ASP A 483 16.39 30.32 23.53
CA ASP A 483 16.95 31.61 23.18
C ASP A 483 16.75 32.62 24.33
N THR A 484 17.81 33.33 24.71
CA THR A 484 17.74 34.46 25.63
C THR A 484 17.11 35.69 25.01
N THR A 485 16.99 35.72 23.67
CA THR A 485 16.36 36.80 22.91
C THR A 485 15.44 36.26 21.82
N VAL A 486 14.19 36.67 21.79
CA VAL A 486 13.18 36.28 20.79
C VAL A 486 13.55 36.71 19.35
N ILE A 487 14.61 37.55 19.21
CA ILE A 487 14.93 38.27 17.96
C ILE A 487 15.28 37.32 16.82
N ASN A 488 16.09 36.28 17.09
CA ASN A 488 16.53 35.35 16.05
C ASN A 488 15.36 34.52 15.52
N MET A 489 14.51 34.03 16.42
CA MET A 489 13.30 33.27 16.05
C MET A 489 12.28 34.11 15.28
N VAL A 490 12.09 35.40 15.66
CA VAL A 490 11.22 36.33 14.93
C VAL A 490 11.77 36.57 13.50
N GLN A 491 13.09 36.79 13.37
CA GLN A 491 13.70 37.00 12.05
C GLN A 491 13.61 35.74 11.18
N PHE A 492 13.76 34.57 11.78
CA PHE A 492 13.59 33.30 11.07
C PHE A 492 12.14 33.12 10.58
N ALA A 493 11.14 33.36 11.43
CA ALA A 493 9.73 33.31 11.05
C ALA A 493 9.38 34.32 9.94
N GLN A 494 9.95 35.53 10.01
CA GLN A 494 9.81 36.53 8.94
C GLN A 494 10.49 36.10 7.64
N ALA A 495 11.66 35.44 7.72
CA ALA A 495 12.32 34.88 6.54
C ALA A 495 11.47 33.76 5.91
N ASP A 496 10.85 32.90 6.71
CA ASP A 496 9.94 31.86 6.22
C ASP A 496 8.69 32.47 5.54
N LEU A 497 8.14 33.57 6.08
CA LEU A 497 7.07 34.33 5.41
C LEU A 497 7.54 34.90 4.06
N LEU A 498 8.73 35.48 3.99
CA LEU A 498 9.29 36.01 2.75
C LEU A 498 9.51 34.92 1.70
N ILE A 499 9.92 33.71 2.12
CA ILE A 499 10.02 32.54 1.24
C ILE A 499 8.64 32.15 0.70
N PHE A 500 7.61 32.17 1.55
CA PHE A 500 6.23 31.94 1.15
C PHE A 500 5.74 32.99 0.13
N GLN A 501 6.08 34.26 0.35
CA GLN A 501 5.79 35.39 -0.54
C GLN A 501 6.66 35.42 -1.82
N ASN A 502 7.56 34.45 -2.01
CA ASN A 502 8.53 34.37 -3.10
C ASN A 502 9.52 35.57 -3.17
N LYS A 503 9.72 36.28 -2.04
CA LYS A 503 10.72 37.36 -1.89
C LYS A 503 12.05 36.78 -1.43
N LEU A 504 12.66 35.97 -2.33
CA LEU A 504 13.77 35.08 -1.97
C LEU A 504 15.07 35.81 -1.60
N GLU A 505 15.33 37.00 -2.17
CA GLU A 505 16.51 37.79 -1.82
C GLU A 505 16.38 38.39 -0.41
N GLU A 506 15.20 38.98 -0.11
CA GLU A 506 14.92 39.54 1.22
C GLU A 506 14.98 38.45 2.30
N ALA A 507 14.45 37.25 2.00
CA ALA A 507 14.53 36.10 2.88
C ALA A 507 15.99 35.70 3.18
N SER A 508 16.83 35.65 2.13
CA SER A 508 18.25 35.33 2.28
C SER A 508 18.97 36.30 3.20
N LEU A 509 18.77 37.61 2.99
CA LEU A 509 19.36 38.66 3.83
C LEU A 509 18.94 38.55 5.30
N LYS A 510 17.66 38.20 5.56
CA LYS A 510 17.20 37.96 6.93
C LYS A 510 17.87 36.75 7.58
N LEU A 511 18.02 35.64 6.85
CA LEU A 511 18.73 34.46 7.35
C LEU A 511 20.21 34.75 7.59
N ASP A 512 20.85 35.57 6.73
CA ASP A 512 22.24 35.99 6.90
C ASP A 512 22.41 36.83 8.18
N SER A 513 21.46 37.75 8.47
CA SER A 513 21.52 38.59 9.67
C SER A 513 21.42 37.80 10.99
N ILE A 514 20.82 36.62 11.00
CA ILE A 514 20.82 35.73 12.19
C ILE A 514 22.22 35.17 12.41
N ASN A 515 22.84 34.60 11.35
CA ASN A 515 24.17 34.03 11.42
C ASN A 515 25.25 35.05 11.78
N ASP A 516 25.15 36.29 11.27
CA ASP A 516 26.09 37.37 11.55
C ASP A 516 26.02 37.82 13.03
N ARG A 517 24.82 37.77 13.61
CA ARG A 517 24.60 38.16 15.01
C ARG A 517 25.02 37.05 15.97
N ASP A 518 24.68 35.82 15.68
CA ASP A 518 24.86 34.67 16.56
C ASP A 518 25.30 33.43 15.77
N PRO A 519 26.59 33.33 15.44
CA PRO A 519 27.13 32.17 14.76
C PRO A 519 27.00 30.90 15.64
N GLY A 520 26.28 29.90 15.15
CA GLY A 520 26.05 28.65 15.89
C GLY A 520 24.79 28.64 16.76
N HIS A 521 23.85 29.56 16.48
CA HIS A 521 22.51 29.53 17.05
C HIS A 521 21.81 28.19 16.81
N SER A 522 20.86 27.81 17.68
CA SER A 522 20.05 26.56 17.56
C SER A 522 19.36 26.42 16.20
N LEU A 523 18.97 27.52 15.55
CA LEU A 523 18.35 27.56 14.22
C LEU A 523 19.33 27.22 13.04
N SER A 524 20.55 26.78 13.29
CA SER A 524 21.56 26.66 12.23
C SER A 524 21.20 25.65 11.14
N ASP A 525 20.64 24.50 11.49
CA ASP A 525 20.18 23.48 10.57
C ASP A 525 18.88 23.89 9.87
N GLU A 526 17.94 24.55 10.58
CA GLU A 526 16.74 25.11 9.96
C GLU A 526 17.06 26.23 8.96
N ILE A 527 18.04 27.08 9.29
CA ILE A 527 18.54 28.12 8.34
C ILE A 527 19.10 27.47 7.09
N LEU A 528 19.91 26.41 7.23
CA LEU A 528 20.44 25.65 6.09
C LEU A 528 19.30 25.03 5.27
N PHE A 529 18.27 24.50 5.93
CA PHE A 529 17.11 23.93 5.23
C PHE A 529 16.33 25.01 4.47
N LYS A 530 16.13 26.21 5.05
CA LYS A 530 15.51 27.35 4.34
C LYS A 530 16.38 27.85 3.19
N ARG A 531 17.70 27.85 3.31
CA ARG A 531 18.62 28.16 2.20
C ARG A 531 18.55 27.12 1.08
N TYR A 532 18.35 25.83 1.43
CA TYR A 532 18.01 24.80 0.44
C TYR A 532 16.70 25.15 -0.30
N GLU A 533 15.61 25.47 0.42
CA GLU A 533 14.33 25.83 -0.19
C GLU A 533 14.46 27.04 -1.13
N ILE A 534 15.21 28.06 -0.73
CA ILE A 534 15.51 29.24 -1.57
C ILE A 534 16.30 28.83 -2.84
N ALA A 535 17.35 28.06 -2.68
CA ALA A 535 18.17 27.61 -3.81
C ALA A 535 17.39 26.74 -4.78
N PHE A 536 16.52 25.86 -4.27
CA PHE A 536 15.63 25.01 -5.06
C PHE A 536 14.61 25.82 -5.86
N LYS A 537 13.96 26.81 -5.23
CA LYS A 537 13.03 27.74 -5.90
C LYS A 537 13.74 28.57 -7.01
N LYS A 538 15.00 28.92 -6.81
CA LYS A 538 15.85 29.58 -7.81
C LYS A 538 16.39 28.62 -8.88
N GLN A 539 16.04 27.34 -8.85
CA GLN A 539 16.52 26.28 -9.73
C GLN A 539 18.06 26.09 -9.68
N ASN A 540 18.69 26.54 -8.59
CA ASN A 540 20.13 26.31 -8.37
C ASN A 540 20.32 24.99 -7.58
N PHE A 541 20.18 23.88 -8.27
CA PHE A 541 20.14 22.55 -7.67
C PHE A 541 21.48 22.13 -7.05
N GLU A 542 22.62 22.56 -7.61
CA GLU A 542 23.92 22.29 -7.02
C GLU A 542 24.12 23.01 -5.67
N LYS A 543 23.62 24.25 -5.54
CA LYS A 543 23.67 24.99 -4.29
C LYS A 543 22.67 24.37 -3.27
N ALA A 544 21.50 23.97 -3.73
CA ALA A 544 20.51 23.26 -2.91
C ALA A 544 21.08 21.96 -2.33
N LYS A 545 21.77 21.16 -3.15
CA LYS A 545 22.50 19.95 -2.75
C LYS A 545 23.48 20.22 -1.62
N LYS A 546 24.33 21.23 -1.78
CA LYS A 546 25.36 21.57 -0.78
C LYS A 546 24.75 21.86 0.60
N TYR A 547 23.64 22.59 0.67
CA TYR A 547 22.99 22.85 1.94
C TYR A 547 22.47 21.58 2.62
N LEU A 548 21.85 20.69 1.88
CA LEU A 548 21.34 19.41 2.42
C LEU A 548 22.48 18.48 2.86
N GLU A 549 23.60 18.49 2.13
CA GLU A 549 24.81 17.73 2.51
C GLU A 549 25.40 18.24 3.84
N VAL A 550 25.42 19.54 4.06
CA VAL A 550 25.90 20.13 5.34
C VAL A 550 24.98 19.66 6.48
N ILE A 551 23.65 19.71 6.32
CA ILE A 551 22.72 19.23 7.36
C ILE A 551 23.01 17.76 7.66
N ARG A 552 23.05 16.91 6.63
CA ARG A 552 23.30 15.47 6.79
C ARG A 552 24.61 15.13 7.51
N ILE A 553 25.66 15.94 7.30
CA ILE A 553 27.01 15.66 7.85
C ILE A 553 27.18 16.28 9.24
N SER A 554 26.75 17.53 9.42
CA SER A 554 27.01 18.32 10.62
C SER A 554 25.92 18.18 11.69
N TYR A 555 24.70 17.82 11.28
CA TYR A 555 23.51 17.74 12.15
C TYR A 555 22.79 16.38 12.03
N PRO A 556 23.52 15.23 12.14
CA PRO A 556 22.93 13.91 11.87
C PRO A 556 21.95 13.42 12.94
N GLN A 557 21.86 14.08 14.08
CA GLN A 557 20.95 13.73 15.19
C GLN A 557 19.77 14.71 15.33
N ASP A 558 19.77 15.81 14.55
CA ASP A 558 18.73 16.83 14.62
C ASP A 558 17.48 16.41 13.83
N ILE A 559 16.37 17.05 14.14
CA ILE A 559 15.03 16.71 13.61
C ILE A 559 15.00 16.74 12.09
N LEU A 560 15.77 17.63 11.45
CA LEU A 560 15.79 17.78 10.01
C LEU A 560 16.74 16.80 9.27
N ALA A 561 17.46 15.93 9.99
CA ALA A 561 18.47 15.04 9.38
C ALA A 561 17.85 14.06 8.35
N ASP A 562 16.77 13.39 8.70
CA ASP A 562 16.06 12.47 7.82
C ASP A 562 15.33 13.20 6.67
N ASN A 563 14.76 14.37 6.95
CA ASN A 563 14.22 15.29 5.94
C ASN A 563 15.29 15.68 4.91
N ALA A 564 16.48 16.06 5.37
CA ALA A 564 17.58 16.47 4.49
C ALA A 564 18.05 15.33 3.61
N ILE A 565 18.22 14.11 4.15
CA ILE A 565 18.60 12.93 3.37
C ILE A 565 17.55 12.59 2.32
N PHE A 566 16.26 12.62 2.69
CA PHE A 566 15.19 12.32 1.75
C PHE A 566 15.11 13.36 0.63
N LYS A 567 15.20 14.66 0.98
CA LYS A 567 15.20 15.75 -0.02
C LYS A 567 16.42 15.72 -0.91
N LEU A 568 17.58 15.34 -0.38
CA LEU A 568 18.80 15.15 -1.16
C LEU A 568 18.65 13.99 -2.15
N ALA A 569 18.06 12.87 -1.72
CA ALA A 569 17.78 11.75 -2.60
C ALA A 569 16.79 12.13 -3.74
N GLU A 570 15.72 12.87 -3.40
CA GLU A 570 14.77 13.40 -4.39
C GLU A 570 15.45 14.36 -5.39
N LEU A 571 16.35 15.21 -4.93
CA LEU A 571 17.09 16.16 -5.75
C LEU A 571 18.03 15.43 -6.73
N GLU A 572 18.78 14.43 -6.24
CA GLU A 572 19.65 13.59 -7.06
C GLU A 572 18.87 12.80 -8.12
N GLU A 573 17.69 12.26 -7.72
CA GLU A 573 16.82 11.49 -8.62
C GLU A 573 16.22 12.35 -9.73
N ASN A 574 15.59 13.48 -9.36
CA ASN A 574 14.66 14.15 -10.24
C ASN A 574 15.27 15.35 -10.99
N GLN A 575 16.28 16.03 -10.42
CA GLN A 575 16.86 17.24 -10.97
C GLN A 575 18.28 17.03 -11.48
N LEU A 576 19.09 16.27 -10.75
CA LEU A 576 20.49 16.00 -11.11
C LEU A 576 20.66 14.72 -11.93
N ASN A 577 19.60 13.92 -12.10
CA ASN A 577 19.60 12.65 -12.85
C ASN A 577 20.67 11.65 -12.38
N ASN A 578 21.07 11.71 -11.12
CA ASN A 578 22.07 10.84 -10.51
C ASN A 578 21.41 9.72 -9.71
N LEU A 579 20.83 8.74 -10.42
CA LEU A 579 20.09 7.62 -9.81
C LEU A 579 20.94 6.80 -8.83
N LYS A 580 22.27 6.73 -9.06
CA LYS A 580 23.20 6.00 -8.20
C LYS A 580 23.33 6.66 -6.84
N ALA A 581 23.50 7.97 -6.79
CA ALA A 581 23.54 8.73 -5.54
C ALA A 581 22.20 8.67 -4.81
N ALA A 582 21.08 8.82 -5.52
CA ALA A 582 19.76 8.71 -4.97
C ALA A 582 19.51 7.33 -4.30
N PHE A 583 19.94 6.25 -4.96
CA PHE A 583 19.83 4.88 -4.44
C PHE A 583 20.56 4.72 -3.09
N VAL A 584 21.81 5.20 -3.00
CA VAL A 584 22.61 5.15 -1.78
C VAL A 584 21.98 5.98 -0.64
N LEU A 585 21.40 7.13 -0.97
CA LEU A 585 20.73 7.99 0.01
C LEU A 585 19.44 7.38 0.53
N TYR A 586 18.61 6.75 -0.33
CA TYR A 586 17.43 6.02 0.11
C TYR A 586 17.79 4.82 1.01
N GLU A 587 18.86 4.10 0.67
CA GLU A 587 19.38 3.03 1.51
C GLU A 587 19.80 3.56 2.89
N LYS A 588 20.60 4.62 2.92
CA LYS A 588 21.06 5.25 4.15
C LYS A 588 19.89 5.72 5.03
N LEU A 589 18.88 6.36 4.44
CA LEU A 589 17.68 6.76 5.20
C LEU A 589 16.99 5.58 5.89
N MET A 590 16.85 4.44 5.19
CA MET A 590 16.17 3.26 5.75
C MET A 590 16.94 2.62 6.91
N PHE A 591 18.29 2.68 6.89
CA PHE A 591 19.13 2.06 7.89
C PHE A 591 19.43 2.99 9.07
N ASP A 592 19.75 4.25 8.79
CA ASP A 592 20.17 5.20 9.83
C ASP A 592 18.97 5.83 10.55
N TYR A 593 17.80 5.95 9.87
CA TYR A 593 16.59 6.59 10.39
C TYR A 593 15.35 5.69 10.25
N PRO A 594 15.31 4.50 10.87
CA PRO A 594 14.22 3.53 10.68
C PRO A 594 12.85 4.03 11.18
N GLY A 595 12.82 5.04 12.06
CA GLY A 595 11.61 5.71 12.55
C GLY A 595 11.09 6.86 11.65
N SER A 596 11.82 7.22 10.60
CA SER A 596 11.45 8.32 9.70
C SER A 596 10.13 8.06 8.97
N LEU A 597 9.34 9.11 8.81
CA LEU A 597 8.10 9.08 8.02
C LEU A 597 8.36 8.74 6.54
N PHE A 598 9.58 9.00 6.05
CA PHE A 598 9.97 8.80 4.66
C PHE A 598 10.42 7.37 4.34
N VAL A 599 10.63 6.50 5.33
CA VAL A 599 11.14 5.12 5.14
C VAL A 599 10.30 4.31 4.16
N VAL A 600 8.97 4.46 4.19
CA VAL A 600 8.07 3.70 3.30
C VAL A 600 8.28 4.11 1.84
N GLU A 601 8.35 5.42 1.56
CA GLU A 601 8.57 5.93 0.20
C GLU A 601 10.01 5.66 -0.26
N ALA A 602 11.00 5.84 0.62
CA ALA A 602 12.40 5.51 0.33
C ALA A 602 12.57 4.04 -0.06
N ARG A 603 11.92 3.11 0.68
CA ARG A 603 11.94 1.67 0.37
C ARG A 603 11.33 1.37 -1.00
N LYS A 604 10.24 2.03 -1.35
CA LYS A 604 9.59 1.88 -2.65
C LYS A 604 10.52 2.31 -3.79
N ARG A 605 11.18 3.48 -3.66
CA ARG A 605 12.11 4.01 -4.66
C ARG A 605 13.40 3.17 -4.72
N TYR A 606 13.93 2.78 -3.57
CA TYR A 606 15.08 1.88 -3.48
C TYR A 606 14.86 0.57 -4.25
N ARG A 607 13.72 -0.09 -4.05
CA ARG A 607 13.37 -1.33 -4.77
C ARG A 607 13.33 -1.13 -6.27
N LYS A 608 12.70 -0.05 -6.73
CA LYS A 608 12.64 0.30 -8.15
C LYS A 608 14.03 0.40 -8.78
N TYR A 609 15.00 1.01 -8.07
CA TYR A 609 16.36 1.17 -8.58
C TYR A 609 17.23 -0.08 -8.39
N ALA A 610 16.99 -0.87 -7.35
CA ALA A 610 17.67 -2.14 -7.14
C ALA A 610 17.49 -3.12 -8.30
N GLU A 611 16.39 -3.00 -9.06
CA GLU A 611 16.09 -3.82 -10.24
C GLU A 611 16.77 -3.29 -11.52
N THR A 612 16.98 -1.97 -11.60
CA THR A 612 17.51 -1.30 -12.81
C THR A 612 19.03 -1.09 -12.81
N LEU A 613 19.66 -1.09 -11.62
CA LEU A 613 21.11 -0.92 -11.51
C LEU A 613 21.85 -2.25 -11.76
N PRO A 614 23.01 -2.26 -12.45
CA PRO A 614 23.78 -3.47 -12.74
C PRO A 614 24.12 -4.26 -11.47
N LYS A 615 23.98 -5.59 -11.53
CA LYS A 615 24.23 -6.51 -10.39
C LYS A 615 25.64 -6.42 -9.78
N GLN A 616 26.61 -5.85 -10.48
CA GLN A 616 28.00 -5.72 -10.03
C GLN A 616 28.20 -4.68 -8.90
N GLU A 617 27.20 -3.82 -8.63
CA GLU A 617 27.27 -2.78 -7.60
C GLU A 617 26.43 -3.10 -6.35
N LYS A 618 25.86 -4.29 -6.26
CA LYS A 618 25.14 -4.74 -5.05
C LYS A 618 26.15 -5.12 -3.96
N PHE A 619 26.61 -4.14 -3.20
CA PHE A 619 27.24 -4.37 -1.90
C PHE A 619 26.16 -4.77 -0.89
N ILE A 620 25.63 -6.00 -1.01
CA ILE A 620 24.86 -6.63 0.06
C ILE A 620 25.84 -7.46 0.87
N LYS A 621 26.52 -6.84 1.83
CA LYS A 621 27.02 -7.56 2.99
C LYS A 621 26.00 -7.43 4.12
N GLY A 622 25.30 -8.51 4.38
CA GLY A 622 24.63 -8.77 5.66
C GLY A 622 23.13 -8.49 5.74
N ILE A 623 22.33 -9.23 5.01
CA ILE A 623 21.00 -9.63 5.51
C ILE A 623 20.94 -11.15 5.32
N LYS A 624 21.23 -11.87 6.41
CA LYS A 624 20.79 -13.24 6.63
C LYS A 624 19.52 -13.21 7.45
#